data_b85bf564b28b4d0e5108107f085277b7
#
_entry.id   b85bf564b28b4d0e5108107f085277b7
#
_cell.length_a   1.000
_cell.length_b   1.000
_cell.length_c   1.000
_cell.angle_alpha   90.00
_cell.angle_beta   90.00
_cell.angle_gamma   90.00
#
_symmetry.space_group_name_H-M   'P 1'
#
loop_
_entity.id
_entity.type
_entity.pdbx_description
1 polymer ?
#
loop_
_entity_poly.entity_id
_entity_poly.type
_entity_poly.pdbx_seq_one_letter_code
_entity_poly.pdbx_strand_id
1 'polypeptide(L)'
;MRLHETRTLLAAGALLVAGCGTGVAPSAQGGSATDTTAMNADRGQNHQDQNDQGQQPRFFIYPRQATVDGKATLGWIPEFWRYIFSLPASENPELVDSADCAVGQTGPVFFIPGEQHDVYTRSCTIPARTPVLWPIWSAFNDYPCPDPTFQPAPGQSLEDFLAQGAQAFDNLVKNLAATIDGRSVDLSNVRYTTGLVTFTGDPSLTATLDSCVTGSQQVGVADGWFVLLRLSAGDHTLVVTATSPSGHATSQTFVLHVQGNPEDDD
;
A
#
# COMPACT_ATOMS: atom_id res chain seq x y z
N MET A 1 -22.67 29.63 -14.55
CA MET A 1 -22.93 28.25 -14.17
C MET A 1 -21.64 27.49 -14.42
N ARG A 2 -20.77 27.42 -13.40
CA ARG A 2 -19.47 26.75 -13.47
C ARG A 2 -19.62 25.37 -12.84
N LEU A 3 -19.45 24.35 -13.65
CA LEU A 3 -19.36 22.96 -13.21
C LEU A 3 -18.11 22.84 -12.32
N HIS A 4 -18.30 22.52 -11.04
CA HIS A 4 -17.25 22.05 -10.17
C HIS A 4 -16.91 20.63 -10.60
N GLU A 5 -15.79 20.47 -11.28
CA GLU A 5 -15.16 19.15 -11.44
C GLU A 5 -14.70 18.71 -10.06
N THR A 6 -15.39 17.72 -9.53
CA THR A 6 -14.95 16.99 -8.34
C THR A 6 -13.72 16.17 -8.76
N ARG A 7 -12.53 16.68 -8.47
CA ARG A 7 -11.28 15.91 -8.64
C ARG A 7 -11.30 14.79 -7.60
N THR A 8 -11.57 13.59 -8.06
CA THR A 8 -11.40 12.37 -7.27
C THR A 8 -9.90 12.15 -7.08
N LEU A 9 -9.44 12.29 -5.85
CA LEU A 9 -8.05 12.09 -5.47
C LEU A 9 -7.74 10.59 -5.47
N LEU A 10 -6.86 10.17 -6.34
CA LEU A 10 -6.35 8.80 -6.45
C LEU A 10 -4.91 8.78 -5.95
N ALA A 11 -4.71 8.48 -4.69
CA ALA A 11 -3.41 8.01 -4.23
C ALA A 11 -3.33 6.51 -4.49
N ALA A 12 -2.42 6.08 -5.33
CA ALA A 12 -2.04 4.68 -5.36
C ALA A 12 -1.26 4.42 -4.09
N GLY A 13 -1.91 3.80 -3.13
CA GLY A 13 -1.39 3.61 -1.80
C GLY A 13 -2.38 3.96 -0.69
N ALA A 14 -3.20 5.00 -0.85
CA ALA A 14 -4.21 5.35 0.15
C ALA A 14 -5.36 6.11 -0.49
N LEU A 15 -6.51 5.50 -0.62
CA LEU A 15 -7.74 6.19 -1.00
C LEU A 15 -8.75 6.09 0.12
N LEU A 16 -9.30 7.25 0.45
CA LEU A 16 -10.34 7.44 1.44
C LEU A 16 -11.68 7.48 0.71
N VAL A 17 -12.58 6.62 1.05
CA VAL A 17 -13.92 6.55 0.46
C VAL A 17 -14.96 6.94 1.50
N ALA A 18 -15.47 8.15 1.38
CA ALA A 18 -16.83 8.44 1.80
C ALA A 18 -17.76 8.15 0.61
N GLY A 19 -18.27 6.94 0.51
CA GLY A 19 -19.07 6.50 -0.63
C GLY A 19 -20.50 6.15 -0.26
N CYS A 20 -21.47 6.91 -0.79
CA CYS A 20 -22.85 6.48 -0.89
C CYS A 20 -22.96 5.33 -1.90
N GLY A 21 -23.17 4.11 -1.43
CA GLY A 21 -23.41 2.93 -2.26
C GLY A 21 -24.84 2.45 -2.14
N THR A 22 -25.64 2.65 -3.19
CA THR A 22 -26.91 1.96 -3.38
C THR A 22 -26.63 0.53 -3.83
N GLY A 23 -27.08 -0.44 -3.03
CA GLY A 23 -26.90 -1.86 -3.33
C GLY A 23 -27.74 -2.33 -4.52
N VAL A 24 -27.10 -3.07 -5.40
CA VAL A 24 -27.76 -4.00 -6.34
C VAL A 24 -26.99 -5.31 -6.32
N ALA A 25 -27.67 -6.37 -5.92
CA ALA A 25 -27.15 -7.73 -5.96
C ALA A 25 -27.21 -8.29 -7.38
N PRO A 26 -26.19 -9.00 -7.88
CA PRO A 26 -26.32 -9.83 -9.07
C PRO A 26 -26.56 -11.29 -8.73
N SER A 27 -27.53 -11.85 -9.42
CA SER A 27 -27.95 -13.24 -9.44
C SER A 27 -26.86 -14.14 -10.06
N ALA A 28 -26.72 -15.32 -9.49
CA ALA A 28 -25.92 -16.42 -10.04
C ALA A 28 -26.59 -17.06 -11.25
N GLN A 29 -25.81 -17.34 -12.28
CA GLN A 29 -26.13 -18.38 -13.26
C GLN A 29 -24.88 -19.22 -13.57
N GLY A 30 -25.04 -20.52 -13.39
CA GLY A 30 -24.02 -21.53 -13.65
C GLY A 30 -23.93 -21.92 -15.12
N GLY A 31 -22.81 -22.49 -15.47
CA GLY A 31 -22.54 -23.10 -16.78
C GLY A 31 -21.34 -24.04 -16.68
N SER A 32 -21.64 -25.33 -16.64
CA SER A 32 -20.69 -26.44 -16.71
C SER A 32 -20.35 -26.74 -18.18
N ALA A 33 -19.10 -26.98 -18.47
CA ALA A 33 -18.72 -27.89 -19.57
C ALA A 33 -17.27 -28.38 -19.41
N THR A 34 -17.18 -29.67 -19.27
CA THR A 34 -16.02 -30.53 -19.44
C THR A 34 -15.49 -30.48 -20.88
N ASP A 35 -14.20 -30.52 -21.10
CA ASP A 35 -13.63 -31.64 -21.91
C ASP A 35 -12.12 -31.77 -21.76
N THR A 36 -11.72 -33.01 -21.82
CA THR A 36 -10.40 -33.63 -21.71
C THR A 36 -9.69 -33.64 -23.05
N THR A 37 -8.39 -33.35 -23.09
CA THR A 37 -7.49 -34.13 -23.99
C THR A 37 -6.03 -33.98 -23.52
N ALA A 38 -5.44 -35.09 -23.21
CA ALA A 38 -4.00 -35.29 -23.03
C ALA A 38 -3.30 -35.47 -24.35
N MET A 39 -2.01 -35.12 -24.40
CA MET A 39 -0.87 -35.74 -25.12
C MET A 39 0.13 -34.63 -25.50
N ASN A 40 1.35 -34.67 -25.30
CA ASN A 40 2.45 -35.60 -25.27
C ASN A 40 3.75 -34.85 -24.92
N ALA A 41 4.65 -35.56 -24.31
CA ALA A 41 6.00 -35.15 -23.98
C ALA A 41 6.81 -34.76 -25.23
N ASP A 42 7.56 -33.68 -25.13
CA ASP A 42 8.86 -33.62 -25.82
C ASP A 42 9.96 -33.15 -24.86
N ARG A 43 11.00 -33.97 -24.87
CA ARG A 43 12.27 -33.74 -24.16
C ARG A 43 13.10 -32.77 -24.98
N GLY A 44 13.37 -31.60 -24.40
CA GLY A 44 14.24 -30.61 -25.03
C GLY A 44 15.09 -29.88 -23.97
N GLN A 45 16.20 -30.51 -23.61
CA GLN A 45 17.50 -29.94 -23.24
C GLN A 45 17.57 -28.75 -22.25
N ASN A 46 18.04 -29.15 -21.06
CA ASN A 46 18.87 -28.34 -20.17
C ASN A 46 19.85 -27.44 -20.94
N HIS A 47 19.66 -26.15 -20.86
CA HIS A 47 20.76 -25.19 -20.85
C HIS A 47 20.72 -24.46 -19.52
N GLN A 48 21.44 -24.98 -18.62
CA GLN A 48 22.29 -24.42 -17.60
C GLN A 48 22.33 -22.88 -17.56
N ASP A 49 21.52 -22.29 -16.72
CA ASP A 49 21.89 -21.04 -16.04
C ASP A 49 22.73 -21.41 -14.81
N GLN A 50 23.94 -21.90 -15.07
CA GLN A 50 24.99 -22.07 -14.06
C GLN A 50 25.82 -20.77 -14.02
N ASN A 51 25.28 -19.69 -13.45
CA ASN A 51 26.09 -18.55 -13.02
C ASN A 51 25.46 -17.77 -11.84
N ASP A 52 24.66 -18.42 -11.01
CA ASP A 52 24.21 -17.83 -9.75
C ASP A 52 25.03 -18.39 -8.57
N GLN A 53 26.36 -18.34 -8.73
CA GLN A 53 27.26 -18.68 -7.62
C GLN A 53 27.45 -17.47 -6.72
N GLY A 54 26.69 -17.40 -5.64
CA GLY A 54 27.10 -16.71 -4.43
C GLY A 54 26.66 -15.27 -4.22
N GLN A 55 25.80 -14.70 -5.05
CA GLN A 55 25.22 -13.40 -4.69
C GLN A 55 24.15 -13.59 -3.63
N GLN A 56 24.37 -13.01 -2.46
CA GLN A 56 23.33 -12.87 -1.44
C GLN A 56 22.07 -12.26 -2.08
N PRO A 57 20.87 -12.72 -1.72
CA PRO A 57 19.65 -12.13 -2.30
C PRO A 57 19.66 -10.64 -1.99
N ARG A 58 19.44 -9.81 -3.04
CA ARG A 58 19.47 -8.35 -2.93
C ARG A 58 18.38 -7.82 -2.00
N PHE A 59 17.33 -8.59 -1.75
CA PHE A 59 16.28 -8.25 -0.83
C PHE A 59 15.72 -9.47 -0.09
N PHE A 60 15.10 -9.23 1.04
CA PHE A 60 14.39 -10.21 1.85
C PHE A 60 13.03 -9.63 2.25
N ILE A 61 11.94 -10.39 2.04
CA ILE A 61 10.60 -10.05 2.52
C ILE A 61 10.40 -10.74 3.87
N TYR A 62 10.13 -9.96 4.91
CA TYR A 62 9.84 -10.51 6.23
C TYR A 62 8.51 -11.27 6.19
N PRO A 63 8.50 -12.52 6.69
CA PRO A 63 7.25 -13.26 6.80
C PRO A 63 6.28 -12.59 7.78
N ARG A 64 4.99 -12.87 7.62
CA ARG A 64 3.92 -12.27 8.42
C ARG A 64 4.13 -12.33 9.93
N GLN A 65 4.75 -13.42 10.40
CA GLN A 65 4.99 -13.68 11.84
C GLN A 65 6.32 -13.10 12.33
N ALA A 66 7.13 -12.54 11.44
CA ALA A 66 8.40 -11.97 11.83
C ALA A 66 8.20 -10.78 12.78
N THR A 67 9.13 -10.68 13.73
CA THR A 67 9.24 -9.53 14.63
C THR A 67 10.42 -8.68 14.19
N VAL A 68 10.17 -7.41 13.93
CA VAL A 68 11.16 -6.41 13.58
C VAL A 68 11.07 -5.30 14.61
N ASP A 69 12.18 -5.03 15.30
CA ASP A 69 12.25 -4.04 16.38
C ASP A 69 11.11 -4.16 17.41
N GLY A 70 10.87 -5.38 17.87
CA GLY A 70 9.88 -5.66 18.91
C GLY A 70 8.41 -5.67 18.46
N LYS A 71 8.11 -5.35 17.18
CA LYS A 71 6.76 -5.40 16.63
C LYS A 71 6.65 -6.49 15.56
N ALA A 72 5.52 -7.19 15.51
CA ALA A 72 5.19 -8.04 14.37
C ALA A 72 5.05 -7.20 13.10
N THR A 73 5.28 -7.81 11.92
CA THR A 73 5.18 -7.13 10.62
C THR A 73 3.87 -6.31 10.50
N LEU A 74 2.74 -6.86 10.92
CA LEU A 74 1.45 -6.18 10.92
C LEU A 74 1.38 -4.97 11.85
N GLY A 75 2.16 -4.93 12.92
CA GLY A 75 2.18 -3.82 13.87
C GLY A 75 2.78 -2.53 13.28
N TRP A 76 3.46 -2.61 12.12
CA TRP A 76 4.02 -1.45 11.43
C TRP A 76 3.03 -0.75 10.51
N ILE A 77 1.93 -1.41 10.10
CA ILE A 77 0.88 -0.80 9.28
C ILE A 77 0.19 0.36 10.00
N PRO A 78 -0.24 0.24 11.30
CA PRO A 78 -0.74 1.36 12.06
C PRO A 78 0.25 2.52 12.20
N GLU A 79 1.56 2.23 12.33
CA GLU A 79 2.58 3.28 12.44
C GLU A 79 2.76 4.05 11.13
N PHE A 80 2.68 3.35 9.99
CA PHE A 80 2.68 3.99 8.67
C PHE A 80 1.52 5.00 8.55
N TRP A 81 0.30 4.62 8.91
CA TRP A 81 -0.84 5.52 8.81
C TRP A 81 -0.76 6.69 9.79
N ARG A 82 -0.28 6.44 11.02
CA ARG A 82 0.00 7.54 11.95
C ARG A 82 1.02 8.52 11.41
N TYR A 83 2.06 8.01 10.76
CA TYR A 83 3.07 8.83 10.11
C TYR A 83 2.46 9.68 9.01
N ILE A 84 1.75 9.10 8.05
CA ILE A 84 1.11 9.82 6.95
C ILE A 84 0.18 10.91 7.45
N PHE A 85 -0.69 10.59 8.40
CA PHE A 85 -1.65 11.56 8.93
C PHE A 85 -1.02 12.62 9.85
N SER A 86 0.15 12.38 10.41
CA SER A 86 0.81 13.35 11.29
C SER A 86 1.47 14.53 10.56
N LEU A 87 1.70 14.39 9.26
CA LEU A 87 2.40 15.39 8.45
C LEU A 87 1.43 16.46 7.94
N PRO A 88 1.80 17.76 8.02
CA PRO A 88 1.00 18.81 7.41
C PRO A 88 0.97 18.66 5.88
N ALA A 89 -0.12 19.10 5.25
CA ALA A 89 -0.32 18.98 3.81
C ALA A 89 0.84 19.56 2.97
N SER A 90 1.49 20.61 3.47
CA SER A 90 2.64 21.26 2.80
C SER A 90 3.93 20.44 2.80
N GLU A 91 4.03 19.42 3.64
CA GLU A 91 5.22 18.58 3.81
C GLU A 91 4.91 17.10 3.55
N ASN A 92 3.63 16.74 3.45
CA ASN A 92 3.20 15.35 3.30
C ASN A 92 3.63 14.80 1.94
N PRO A 93 4.44 13.75 1.90
CA PRO A 93 4.97 13.22 0.63
C PRO A 93 3.89 12.57 -0.24
N GLU A 94 2.71 12.26 0.27
CA GLU A 94 1.58 11.83 -0.57
C GLU A 94 0.93 12.99 -1.33
N LEU A 95 1.18 14.24 -0.93
CA LEU A 95 0.59 15.45 -1.50
C LEU A 95 1.62 16.32 -2.24
N VAL A 96 2.90 16.18 -1.90
CA VAL A 96 3.98 17.03 -2.40
C VAL A 96 4.99 16.16 -3.13
N ASP A 97 4.98 16.22 -4.46
CA ASP A 97 5.82 15.39 -5.33
C ASP A 97 7.33 15.55 -5.06
N SER A 98 7.74 16.75 -4.67
CA SER A 98 9.13 17.08 -4.36
C SER A 98 9.54 16.83 -2.90
N ALA A 99 8.61 16.36 -2.05
CA ALA A 99 8.95 16.09 -0.66
C ALA A 99 9.95 14.93 -0.56
N ASP A 100 10.91 15.08 0.34
CA ASP A 100 11.83 14.01 0.67
C ASP A 100 11.06 12.84 1.29
N CYS A 101 11.32 11.62 0.85
CA CYS A 101 10.73 10.43 1.45
C CYS A 101 11.00 10.30 2.95
N ALA A 102 12.08 10.88 3.44
CA ALA A 102 12.48 10.81 4.86
C ALA A 102 11.81 11.88 5.73
N VAL A 103 11.03 12.81 5.15
CA VAL A 103 10.39 13.88 5.93
C VAL A 103 9.55 13.31 7.07
N GLY A 104 9.76 13.80 8.29
CA GLY A 104 9.01 13.39 9.47
C GLY A 104 9.20 11.94 9.92
N GLN A 105 9.99 11.13 9.21
CA GLN A 105 10.23 9.75 9.58
C GLN A 105 11.17 9.66 10.78
N THR A 106 10.71 8.95 11.80
CA THR A 106 11.48 8.67 13.02
C THR A 106 11.26 7.21 13.39
N GLY A 107 12.32 6.51 13.74
CA GLY A 107 12.17 5.13 14.18
C GLY A 107 12.93 4.12 13.31
N PRO A 108 12.78 2.82 13.61
CA PRO A 108 13.64 1.78 13.06
C PRO A 108 13.16 1.21 11.72
N VAL A 109 11.98 1.61 11.24
CA VAL A 109 11.41 1.18 9.96
C VAL A 109 11.17 2.41 9.09
N PHE A 110 11.66 2.35 7.85
CA PHE A 110 11.41 3.37 6.85
C PHE A 110 10.08 3.07 6.12
N PHE A 111 9.24 4.06 5.98
CA PHE A 111 7.96 3.96 5.30
C PHE A 111 8.06 4.52 3.89
N ILE A 112 7.65 3.76 2.88
CA ILE A 112 7.56 4.27 1.51
C ILE A 112 6.22 5.01 1.37
N PRO A 113 6.20 6.34 1.22
CA PRO A 113 4.97 7.07 1.01
C PRO A 113 4.47 6.88 -0.43
N GLY A 114 3.16 6.87 -0.61
CA GLY A 114 2.54 6.90 -1.92
C GLY A 114 2.59 8.27 -2.59
N GLU A 115 1.86 8.42 -3.67
CA GLU A 115 1.53 9.69 -4.35
C GLU A 115 0.13 9.64 -4.95
N GLN A 116 -0.44 10.82 -5.22
CA GLN A 116 -1.80 10.94 -5.76
C GLN A 116 -1.88 10.81 -7.29
N HIS A 117 -0.74 10.63 -7.97
CA HIS A 117 -0.70 10.50 -9.43
C HIS A 117 -0.81 9.03 -9.86
N ASP A 118 -1.55 8.79 -10.93
CA ASP A 118 -1.69 7.45 -11.51
C ASP A 118 -0.35 6.89 -12.00
N VAL A 119 0.53 7.76 -12.51
CA VAL A 119 1.86 7.39 -13.01
C VAL A 119 2.90 8.32 -12.43
N TYR A 120 3.85 7.76 -11.68
CA TYR A 120 4.96 8.54 -11.12
C TYR A 120 6.23 7.71 -10.90
N THR A 121 7.32 8.42 -10.69
CA THR A 121 8.59 7.85 -10.22
C THR A 121 9.11 8.70 -9.07
N ARG A 122 9.38 8.06 -7.93
CA ARG A 122 9.95 8.69 -6.73
C ARG A 122 11.31 8.08 -6.40
N SER A 123 12.25 8.92 -6.01
CA SER A 123 13.56 8.50 -5.51
C SER A 123 13.65 8.72 -4.00
N CYS A 124 14.08 7.71 -3.25
CA CYS A 124 14.22 7.75 -1.79
C CYS A 124 15.58 7.25 -1.37
N THR A 125 16.23 7.95 -0.42
CA THR A 125 17.45 7.47 0.24
C THR A 125 17.09 6.75 1.52
N ILE A 126 17.53 5.50 1.65
CA ILE A 126 17.24 4.64 2.79
C ILE A 126 18.51 4.47 3.61
N PRO A 127 18.48 4.71 4.94
CA PRO A 127 19.64 4.45 5.79
C PRO A 127 20.05 2.98 5.75
N ALA A 128 21.35 2.71 5.93
CA ALA A 128 21.90 1.36 5.94
C ALA A 128 21.13 0.44 6.90
N ARG A 129 20.88 -0.80 6.48
CA ARG A 129 20.25 -1.86 7.29
C ARG A 129 18.83 -1.55 7.80
N THR A 130 18.21 -0.46 7.38
CA THR A 130 16.86 -0.08 7.82
C THR A 130 15.82 -0.95 7.12
N PRO A 131 14.95 -1.65 7.84
CA PRO A 131 13.78 -2.30 7.26
C PRO A 131 12.85 -1.27 6.62
N VAL A 132 12.18 -1.66 5.54
CA VAL A 132 11.32 -0.80 4.75
C VAL A 132 9.91 -1.37 4.72
N LEU A 133 8.90 -0.62 5.17
CA LEU A 133 7.51 -0.96 4.94
C LEU A 133 7.04 -0.32 3.63
N TRP A 134 6.62 -1.15 2.71
CA TRP A 134 6.06 -0.75 1.43
C TRP A 134 4.58 -1.11 1.33
N PRO A 135 3.68 -0.12 1.40
CA PRO A 135 2.27 -0.30 1.03
C PRO A 135 2.20 -0.39 -0.51
N ILE A 136 1.98 -1.60 -1.03
CA ILE A 136 1.86 -1.84 -2.47
C ILE A 136 0.57 -1.20 -3.00
N TRP A 137 -0.51 -1.39 -2.26
CA TRP A 137 -1.80 -0.75 -2.46
C TRP A 137 -2.59 -0.87 -1.17
N SER A 138 -3.23 0.23 -0.73
CA SER A 138 -4.00 0.20 0.51
C SER A 138 -5.02 1.31 0.59
N ALA A 139 -6.07 1.08 1.38
CA ALA A 139 -7.05 2.07 1.78
C ALA A 139 -7.04 2.24 3.31
N PHE A 140 -7.40 3.42 3.76
CA PHE A 140 -7.67 3.71 5.16
C PHE A 140 -9.04 4.34 5.27
N ASN A 141 -9.87 3.82 6.15
CA ASN A 141 -11.22 4.30 6.37
C ASN A 141 -11.36 4.73 7.82
N ASP A 142 -11.70 5.98 8.06
CA ASP A 142 -11.65 6.59 9.39
C ASP A 142 -12.97 7.20 9.86
N TYR A 143 -13.07 7.47 11.16
CA TYR A 143 -14.25 7.97 11.81
C TYR A 143 -13.88 8.92 12.97
N PRO A 144 -14.67 9.99 13.20
CA PRO A 144 -15.89 10.40 12.47
C PRO A 144 -15.61 11.11 11.15
N CYS A 145 -16.60 11.09 10.25
CA CYS A 145 -16.63 11.86 9.01
C CYS A 145 -17.72 12.94 9.06
N PRO A 146 -17.62 14.02 8.27
CA PRO A 146 -18.64 15.06 8.20
C PRO A 146 -19.99 14.59 7.65
N ASP A 147 -20.00 13.53 6.82
CA ASP A 147 -21.23 12.94 6.28
C ASP A 147 -22.01 12.24 7.42
N PRO A 148 -23.20 12.74 7.81
CA PRO A 148 -23.97 12.12 8.88
C PRO A 148 -24.52 10.74 8.54
N THR A 149 -24.48 10.32 7.28
CA THR A 149 -24.89 8.98 6.84
C THR A 149 -23.76 7.96 6.95
N PHE A 150 -22.52 8.41 7.10
CA PHE A 150 -21.36 7.56 7.30
C PHE A 150 -21.29 7.06 8.75
N GLN A 151 -22.09 6.03 9.02
CA GLN A 151 -22.26 5.45 10.36
C GLN A 151 -22.44 3.93 10.28
N PRO A 152 -21.99 3.17 11.30
CA PRO A 152 -22.29 1.75 11.37
C PRO A 152 -23.79 1.50 11.44
N ALA A 153 -24.23 0.41 10.81
CA ALA A 153 -25.62 -0.04 10.89
C ALA A 153 -25.98 -0.44 12.35
N PRO A 154 -27.27 -0.46 12.72
CA PRO A 154 -27.67 -0.93 14.03
C PRO A 154 -27.11 -2.31 14.35
N GLY A 155 -26.32 -2.42 15.43
CA GLY A 155 -25.67 -3.65 15.86
C GLY A 155 -24.35 -3.99 15.18
N GLN A 156 -23.89 -3.20 14.22
CA GLN A 156 -22.56 -3.32 13.61
C GLN A 156 -21.52 -2.63 14.49
N SER A 157 -20.38 -3.27 14.71
CA SER A 157 -19.26 -2.60 15.38
C SER A 157 -18.64 -1.52 14.48
N LEU A 158 -18.04 -0.50 15.08
CA LEU A 158 -17.32 0.53 14.32
C LEU A 158 -16.13 -0.08 13.54
N GLU A 159 -15.45 -1.03 14.15
CA GLU A 159 -14.34 -1.74 13.50
C GLU A 159 -14.79 -2.48 12.24
N ASP A 160 -15.87 -3.26 12.33
CA ASP A 160 -16.42 -3.99 11.18
C ASP A 160 -16.91 -3.05 10.07
N PHE A 161 -17.53 -1.92 10.46
CA PHE A 161 -17.99 -0.91 9.52
C PHE A 161 -16.83 -0.32 8.72
N LEU A 162 -15.77 0.11 9.42
CA LEU A 162 -14.60 0.71 8.79
C LEU A 162 -13.81 -0.31 7.96
N ALA A 163 -13.65 -1.54 8.48
CA ALA A 163 -12.99 -2.62 7.76
C ALA A 163 -13.71 -2.97 6.46
N GLN A 164 -15.04 -3.07 6.49
CA GLN A 164 -15.84 -3.34 5.28
C GLN A 164 -15.69 -2.23 4.23
N GLY A 165 -15.62 -0.96 4.64
CA GLY A 165 -15.41 0.15 3.73
C GLY A 165 -14.04 0.09 3.05
N ALA A 166 -12.96 -0.08 3.82
CA ALA A 166 -11.62 -0.20 3.28
C ALA A 166 -11.48 -1.41 2.35
N GLN A 167 -11.98 -2.57 2.76
CA GLN A 167 -11.97 -3.79 1.94
C GLN A 167 -12.80 -3.66 0.66
N ALA A 168 -13.98 -3.02 0.74
CA ALA A 168 -14.82 -2.81 -0.42
C ALA A 168 -14.12 -1.97 -1.48
N PHE A 169 -13.38 -0.96 -1.06
CA PHE A 169 -12.57 -0.13 -1.96
C PHE A 169 -11.44 -0.93 -2.60
N ASP A 170 -10.62 -1.62 -1.79
CA ASP A 170 -9.49 -2.39 -2.29
C ASP A 170 -9.92 -3.56 -3.20
N ASN A 171 -11.12 -4.11 -3.00
CA ASN A 171 -11.70 -5.12 -3.89
C ASN A 171 -12.05 -4.61 -5.30
N LEU A 172 -12.09 -3.31 -5.51
CA LEU A 172 -12.30 -2.70 -6.84
C LEU A 172 -11.01 -2.64 -7.66
N VAL A 173 -9.86 -2.77 -7.03
CA VAL A 173 -8.56 -2.80 -7.71
C VAL A 173 -8.44 -4.05 -8.57
N LYS A 174 -7.96 -3.88 -9.78
CA LYS A 174 -7.75 -4.99 -10.74
C LYS A 174 -6.32 -5.00 -11.24
N ASN A 175 -5.87 -6.17 -11.69
CA ASN A 175 -4.57 -6.35 -12.32
C ASN A 175 -3.40 -5.85 -11.45
N LEU A 176 -3.56 -5.92 -10.11
CA LEU A 176 -2.50 -5.52 -9.19
C LEU A 176 -1.30 -6.44 -9.34
N ALA A 177 -0.15 -5.86 -9.62
CA ALA A 177 1.12 -6.54 -9.68
C ALA A 177 2.22 -5.67 -9.07
N ALA A 178 3.19 -6.32 -8.46
CA ALA A 178 4.31 -5.65 -7.84
C ALA A 178 5.62 -6.39 -8.11
N THR A 179 6.70 -5.64 -8.27
CA THR A 179 8.05 -6.21 -8.43
C THR A 179 9.06 -5.50 -7.55
N ILE A 180 10.11 -6.22 -7.14
CA ILE A 180 11.29 -5.71 -6.48
C ILE A 180 12.49 -6.12 -7.34
N ASP A 181 13.25 -5.19 -7.87
CA ASP A 181 14.38 -5.43 -8.79
C ASP A 181 13.98 -6.34 -9.97
N GLY A 182 12.77 -6.14 -10.49
CA GLY A 182 12.20 -6.94 -11.59
C GLY A 182 11.68 -8.33 -11.20
N ARG A 183 11.81 -8.75 -9.93
CA ARG A 183 11.25 -10.02 -9.43
C ARG A 183 9.86 -9.80 -8.86
N SER A 184 8.88 -10.60 -9.30
CA SER A 184 7.49 -10.47 -8.86
C SER A 184 7.33 -10.75 -7.37
N VAL A 185 6.47 -9.96 -6.72
CA VAL A 185 6.02 -10.18 -5.34
C VAL A 185 4.78 -11.07 -5.36
N ASP A 186 4.77 -12.11 -4.54
CA ASP A 186 3.57 -12.92 -4.32
C ASP A 186 2.57 -12.14 -3.46
N LEU A 187 1.49 -11.66 -4.07
CA LEU A 187 0.47 -10.84 -3.42
C LEU A 187 -0.56 -11.67 -2.63
N SER A 188 -0.57 -12.99 -2.77
CA SER A 188 -1.59 -13.85 -2.16
C SER A 188 -1.56 -13.86 -0.62
N ASN A 189 -0.38 -13.57 -0.03
CA ASN A 189 -0.14 -13.70 1.41
C ASN A 189 0.24 -12.37 2.09
N VAL A 190 0.12 -11.23 1.39
CA VAL A 190 0.53 -9.92 1.90
C VAL A 190 -0.61 -8.91 1.97
N ARG A 191 -1.86 -9.35 1.84
CA ARG A 191 -3.03 -8.52 2.14
C ARG A 191 -3.38 -8.61 3.61
N TYR A 192 -3.63 -7.44 4.22
CA TYR A 192 -3.92 -7.30 5.64
C TYR A 192 -5.01 -6.27 5.88
N THR A 193 -5.89 -6.59 6.84
CA THR A 193 -6.82 -5.65 7.45
C THR A 193 -6.36 -5.42 8.89
N THR A 194 -6.24 -4.17 9.33
CA THR A 194 -5.90 -3.85 10.72
C THR A 194 -7.14 -3.94 11.62
N GLY A 195 -6.94 -3.97 12.94
CA GLY A 195 -7.97 -3.51 13.88
C GLY A 195 -8.08 -1.98 13.87
N LEU A 196 -8.78 -1.44 14.85
CA LEU A 196 -8.89 0.02 15.04
C LEU A 196 -7.51 0.63 15.30
N VAL A 197 -7.12 1.55 14.44
CA VAL A 197 -5.91 2.37 14.55
C VAL A 197 -6.30 3.74 15.10
N THR A 198 -5.81 4.10 16.28
CA THR A 198 -5.99 5.45 16.83
C THR A 198 -4.92 6.36 16.25
N PHE A 199 -5.32 7.52 15.75
CA PHE A 199 -4.42 8.54 15.19
C PHE A 199 -4.93 9.95 15.48
N THR A 200 -4.08 10.95 15.24
CA THR A 200 -4.47 12.37 15.20
C THR A 200 -3.89 12.91 13.89
N GLY A 201 -4.76 13.28 12.96
CA GLY A 201 -4.36 13.84 11.69
C GLY A 201 -4.06 15.34 11.80
N ASP A 202 -3.12 15.84 10.98
CA ASP A 202 -2.93 17.27 10.84
C ASP A 202 -4.17 17.91 10.19
N PRO A 203 -4.75 18.97 10.75
CA PRO A 203 -5.99 19.56 10.25
C PRO A 203 -5.86 20.13 8.83
N SER A 204 -4.66 20.40 8.32
CA SER A 204 -4.47 20.83 6.93
C SER A 204 -4.80 19.73 5.90
N LEU A 205 -4.83 18.48 6.34
CA LEU A 205 -5.18 17.34 5.50
C LEU A 205 -6.67 17.28 5.15
N THR A 206 -7.54 17.91 5.94
CA THR A 206 -9.01 17.88 5.74
C THR A 206 -9.43 18.34 4.34
N ALA A 207 -8.74 19.32 3.78
CA ALA A 207 -9.06 19.87 2.46
C ALA A 207 -8.29 19.22 1.30
N THR A 208 -7.28 18.41 1.59
CA THR A 208 -6.29 17.97 0.59
C THR A 208 -6.16 16.47 0.47
N LEU A 209 -6.16 15.76 1.59
CA LEU A 209 -5.98 14.31 1.62
C LEU A 209 -7.28 13.60 1.98
N ASP A 210 -7.89 14.01 3.11
CA ASP A 210 -9.04 13.29 3.67
C ASP A 210 -9.98 14.23 4.41
N SER A 211 -11.19 14.37 3.90
CA SER A 211 -12.22 15.24 4.49
C SER A 211 -12.70 14.79 5.88
N CYS A 212 -12.40 13.58 6.29
CA CYS A 212 -12.74 13.04 7.61
C CYS A 212 -11.74 13.44 8.69
N VAL A 213 -10.55 13.91 8.33
CA VAL A 213 -9.55 14.38 9.30
C VAL A 213 -10.05 15.59 10.05
N THR A 214 -10.10 15.50 11.38
CA THR A 214 -10.65 16.55 12.27
C THR A 214 -9.59 17.36 13.01
N GLY A 215 -8.33 16.95 12.98
CA GLY A 215 -7.28 17.51 13.84
C GLY A 215 -7.35 17.06 15.31
N SER A 216 -8.33 16.22 15.66
CA SER A 216 -8.49 15.60 16.96
C SER A 216 -8.17 14.10 16.89
N GLN A 217 -8.14 13.44 18.04
CA GLN A 217 -7.97 11.99 18.05
C GLN A 217 -9.16 11.29 17.39
N GLN A 218 -8.85 10.43 16.43
CA GLN A 218 -9.78 9.64 15.62
C GLN A 218 -9.36 8.17 15.59
N VAL A 219 -10.20 7.33 15.01
CA VAL A 219 -9.90 5.94 14.76
C VAL A 219 -10.14 5.60 13.29
N GLY A 220 -9.38 4.65 12.78
CA GLY A 220 -9.57 4.14 11.42
C GLY A 220 -9.15 2.68 11.30
N VAL A 221 -9.42 2.09 10.15
CA VAL A 221 -9.01 0.74 9.79
C VAL A 221 -8.36 0.79 8.40
N ALA A 222 -7.18 0.20 8.29
CA ALA A 222 -6.52 -0.01 7.01
C ALA A 222 -6.84 -1.39 6.45
N ASP A 223 -6.99 -1.48 5.13
CA ASP A 223 -6.89 -2.72 4.36
C ASP A 223 -5.87 -2.52 3.25
N GLY A 224 -5.26 -3.58 2.73
CA GLY A 224 -4.33 -3.47 1.61
C GLY A 224 -3.22 -4.50 1.59
N TRP A 225 -2.36 -4.38 0.58
CA TRP A 225 -1.19 -5.23 0.37
C TRP A 225 0.06 -4.51 0.88
N PHE A 226 0.69 -5.09 1.90
CA PHE A 226 1.86 -4.52 2.56
C PHE A 226 2.98 -5.53 2.62
N VAL A 227 4.20 -5.09 2.35
CA VAL A 227 5.40 -5.91 2.56
C VAL A 227 6.38 -5.16 3.45
N LEU A 228 6.97 -5.87 4.40
CA LEU A 228 8.11 -5.38 5.17
C LEU A 228 9.36 -6.00 4.55
N LEU A 229 10.31 -5.17 4.15
CA LEU A 229 11.48 -5.52 3.37
C LEU A 229 12.75 -5.26 4.14
N ARG A 230 13.79 -6.03 3.82
CA ARG A 230 15.18 -5.65 4.03
C ARG A 230 15.89 -5.67 2.69
N LEU A 231 16.53 -4.56 2.35
CA LEU A 231 17.27 -4.38 1.11
C LEU A 231 18.77 -4.40 1.41
N SER A 232 19.58 -4.89 0.47
CA SER A 232 21.05 -4.75 0.53
C SER A 232 21.45 -3.29 0.30
N ALA A 233 22.70 -2.94 0.55
CA ALA A 233 23.22 -1.65 0.10
C ALA A 233 23.21 -1.56 -1.44
N GLY A 234 22.99 -0.36 -1.97
CA GLY A 234 22.92 -0.07 -3.41
C GLY A 234 21.54 0.33 -3.89
N ASP A 235 21.35 0.35 -5.19
CA ASP A 235 20.11 0.80 -5.82
C ASP A 235 19.12 -0.34 -5.99
N HIS A 236 17.87 -0.09 -5.63
CA HIS A 236 16.75 -1.00 -5.78
C HIS A 236 15.59 -0.30 -6.48
N THR A 237 14.77 -1.07 -7.18
CA THR A 237 13.57 -0.56 -7.84
C THR A 237 12.35 -1.33 -7.39
N LEU A 238 11.36 -0.63 -6.83
CA LEU A 238 10.04 -1.17 -6.55
C LEU A 238 9.07 -0.64 -7.60
N VAL A 239 8.26 -1.53 -8.19
CA VAL A 239 7.26 -1.12 -9.18
C VAL A 239 5.91 -1.72 -8.81
N VAL A 240 4.87 -0.90 -8.84
CA VAL A 240 3.47 -1.32 -8.73
C VAL A 240 2.75 -0.95 -10.01
N THR A 241 1.95 -1.88 -10.51
CA THR A 241 0.99 -1.60 -11.58
C THR A 241 -0.38 -2.11 -11.16
N ALA A 242 -1.41 -1.37 -11.50
CA ALA A 242 -2.80 -1.74 -11.20
C ALA A 242 -3.77 -1.11 -12.20
N THR A 243 -5.03 -1.51 -12.10
CA THR A 243 -6.17 -0.70 -12.57
C THR A 243 -6.90 -0.23 -11.33
N SER A 244 -6.95 1.08 -11.13
CA SER A 244 -7.56 1.73 -9.97
C SER A 244 -9.08 1.49 -9.93
N PRO A 245 -9.76 1.74 -8.80
CA PRO A 245 -11.22 1.68 -8.69
C PRO A 245 -11.96 2.57 -9.70
N SER A 246 -11.37 3.68 -10.12
CA SER A 246 -11.89 4.56 -11.17
C SER A 246 -11.68 4.04 -12.59
N GLY A 247 -10.96 2.91 -12.76
CA GLY A 247 -10.68 2.30 -14.05
C GLY A 247 -9.42 2.80 -14.75
N HIS A 248 -8.64 3.67 -14.13
CA HIS A 248 -7.39 4.16 -14.69
C HIS A 248 -6.25 3.15 -14.48
N ALA A 249 -5.38 3.02 -15.48
CA ALA A 249 -4.15 2.28 -15.32
C ALA A 249 -3.17 3.10 -14.47
N THR A 250 -2.61 2.48 -13.44
CA THR A 250 -1.62 3.09 -12.56
C THR A 250 -0.27 2.41 -12.71
N SER A 251 0.80 3.18 -12.61
CA SER A 251 2.18 2.67 -12.60
C SER A 251 3.05 3.54 -11.69
N GLN A 252 3.53 2.97 -10.61
CA GLN A 252 4.32 3.66 -9.60
C GLN A 252 5.68 3.00 -9.52
N THR A 253 6.72 3.81 -9.61
CA THR A 253 8.10 3.36 -9.51
C THR A 253 8.80 4.08 -8.37
N PHE A 254 9.41 3.32 -7.47
CA PHE A 254 10.28 3.84 -6.42
C PHE A 254 11.72 3.40 -6.71
N VAL A 255 12.61 4.36 -6.82
CA VAL A 255 14.05 4.13 -6.90
C VAL A 255 14.63 4.36 -5.51
N LEU A 256 15.11 3.30 -4.89
CA LEU A 256 15.60 3.33 -3.51
C LEU A 256 17.12 3.25 -3.50
N HIS A 257 17.76 4.25 -2.92
CA HIS A 257 19.20 4.31 -2.72
C HIS A 257 19.51 3.89 -1.28
N VAL A 258 19.81 2.60 -1.07
CA VAL A 258 20.14 2.07 0.25
C VAL A 258 21.60 2.32 0.54
N GLN A 259 21.86 3.06 1.61
CA GLN A 259 23.22 3.44 2.00
C GLN A 259 24.04 2.20 2.41
N GLY A 260 25.34 2.21 2.08
CA GLY A 260 26.31 1.27 2.61
C GLY A 260 26.53 1.46 4.11
N ASN A 261 26.99 0.40 4.79
CA ASN A 261 27.43 0.55 6.15
C ASN A 261 28.85 1.13 6.15
N PRO A 262 29.12 2.24 6.86
CA PRO A 262 30.46 2.81 6.92
C PRO A 262 31.56 1.85 7.43
N GLU A 263 31.17 0.77 8.10
CA GLU A 263 32.09 -0.25 8.63
C GLU A 263 32.46 -1.35 7.60
N ASP A 264 31.79 -1.38 6.44
CA ASP A 264 32.06 -2.36 5.39
C ASP A 264 33.13 -1.87 4.37
N ASP A 265 33.64 -0.64 4.53
CA ASP A 265 34.64 0.01 3.66
C ASP A 265 36.09 -0.04 4.21
N ASP A 266 36.39 -0.77 5.31
CA ASP A 266 37.71 -0.91 5.91
C ASP A 266 38.39 -2.27 5.58
#